data_9b5e62cf8f23932e1b79b5cddba5c7ea
#
_entry.id   9b5e62cf8f23932e1b79b5cddba5c7ea
#
_cell.length_a   1.000
_cell.length_b   1.000
_cell.length_c   1.000
_cell.angle_alpha   90.00
_cell.angle_beta   90.00
_cell.angle_gamma   90.00
#
_symmetry.space_group_name_H-M   'P 1'
#
loop_
_entity.id
_entity.type
_entity.pdbx_description
1 polymer ?
#
loop_
_entity_poly.entity_id
_entity_poly.type
_entity_poly.pdbx_seq_one_letter_code
_entity_poly.pdbx_strand_id
1 'polypeptide(L)'
;MSDPSPYIALALQTTCFAVNGDADARASRPRMAEAIRRIGAQIAASKRFIGPDVRLVVLPEYFLTGFPMGEPTAVWSEKACLAPGGPEYRALGEVARANDVFLAGNAYETDEHFPGLYFQCSFVVAPPGEVVLRYRRLVTLFGPSPYDVWDQYLARYGLDGVFPVADTEIGRLAAIASEEILYPEIARAQAVRGAEVFVHSSSEIAAALATPKNVAKQARAIENLTYVVSANSAGIEGIAIPSASTDASSKIIDFRGQVLAEAGYGESMAGYAEIDVGDLRRYRRRPGMPNLLSRQPMHLWSQAYADVDIQPSNTLLDAWGGLTVPTPAFYAQRQRAVIDKLVDTGLI
;
A
#
# COMPACT_ATOMS: atom_id res chain seq x y z
N MET A 1 3.31 6.91 26.83
CA MET A 1 3.18 5.47 26.50
C MET A 1 4.55 4.85 26.61
N SER A 2 4.66 3.63 27.14
CA SER A 2 5.88 2.84 27.11
C SER A 2 6.24 2.48 25.67
N ASP A 3 7.51 2.31 25.36
CA ASP A 3 7.91 1.81 24.05
C ASP A 3 7.39 0.38 23.83
N PRO A 4 6.90 0.04 22.62
CA PRO A 4 6.56 -1.34 22.29
C PRO A 4 7.74 -2.28 22.50
N SER A 5 7.45 -3.51 22.94
CA SER A 5 8.47 -4.57 22.90
C SER A 5 8.88 -4.85 21.46
N PRO A 6 10.17 -5.19 21.20
CA PRO A 6 10.56 -5.67 19.88
C PRO A 6 9.72 -6.86 19.44
N TYR A 7 9.44 -6.92 18.14
CA TYR A 7 8.61 -7.97 17.54
C TYR A 7 9.14 -8.36 16.16
N ILE A 8 8.69 -9.48 15.64
CA ILE A 8 9.04 -9.91 14.29
C ILE A 8 7.96 -9.42 13.30
N ALA A 9 8.40 -8.74 12.24
CA ALA A 9 7.61 -8.50 11.05
C ALA A 9 7.91 -9.56 9.98
N LEU A 10 6.89 -9.91 9.19
CA LEU A 10 6.96 -10.84 8.07
C LEU A 10 6.40 -10.19 6.82
N ALA A 11 7.23 -10.00 5.81
CA ALA A 11 6.82 -9.69 4.44
C ALA A 11 6.55 -11.04 3.73
N LEU A 12 5.30 -11.51 3.79
CA LEU A 12 4.92 -12.82 3.26
C LEU A 12 4.83 -12.77 1.74
N GLN A 13 5.76 -13.45 1.07
CA GLN A 13 5.76 -13.58 -0.39
C GLN A 13 4.89 -14.76 -0.80
N THR A 14 3.73 -14.47 -1.39
CA THR A 14 2.74 -15.48 -1.77
C THR A 14 2.29 -15.29 -3.21
N THR A 15 1.86 -16.36 -3.88
CA THR A 15 1.26 -16.32 -5.22
C THR A 15 -0.11 -15.65 -5.15
N CYS A 16 -0.35 -14.72 -6.06
CA CYS A 16 -1.62 -14.02 -6.24
C CYS A 16 -2.41 -14.72 -7.35
N PHE A 17 -3.69 -15.02 -7.11
CA PHE A 17 -4.58 -15.63 -8.09
C PHE A 17 -5.60 -14.60 -8.56
N ALA A 18 -5.45 -14.17 -9.81
CA ALA A 18 -6.30 -13.15 -10.39
C ALA A 18 -7.71 -13.67 -10.69
N VAL A 19 -8.69 -12.79 -10.57
CA VAL A 19 -10.09 -13.05 -10.89
C VAL A 19 -10.49 -12.58 -12.30
N ASN A 20 -9.51 -12.18 -13.11
CA ASN A 20 -9.76 -11.64 -14.45
C ASN A 20 -10.53 -12.59 -15.35
N GLY A 21 -10.27 -13.89 -15.26
CA GLY A 21 -10.98 -14.92 -16.01
C GLY A 21 -12.38 -15.26 -15.50
N ASP A 22 -12.77 -14.73 -14.34
CA ASP A 22 -14.09 -15.00 -13.76
C ASP A 22 -15.13 -14.07 -14.42
N ALA A 23 -16.32 -14.62 -14.67
CA ALA A 23 -17.36 -13.88 -15.39
C ALA A 23 -18.04 -12.79 -14.54
N ASP A 24 -18.16 -13.01 -13.24
CA ASP A 24 -18.92 -12.15 -12.31
C ASP A 24 -18.47 -12.37 -10.85
N ALA A 25 -19.13 -11.65 -9.94
CA ALA A 25 -18.88 -11.78 -8.50
C ALA A 25 -19.19 -13.17 -7.95
N ARG A 26 -20.15 -13.89 -8.53
CA ARG A 26 -20.52 -15.24 -8.08
C ARG A 26 -19.35 -16.23 -8.29
N ALA A 27 -18.58 -16.05 -9.35
CA ALA A 27 -17.41 -16.86 -9.64
C ALA A 27 -16.17 -16.39 -8.84
N SER A 28 -15.96 -15.07 -8.71
CA SER A 28 -14.75 -14.50 -8.10
C SER A 28 -14.74 -14.59 -6.56
N ARG A 29 -15.88 -14.38 -5.88
CA ARG A 29 -15.94 -14.36 -4.41
C ARG A 29 -15.48 -15.67 -3.75
N PRO A 30 -15.87 -16.87 -4.23
CA PRO A 30 -15.32 -18.12 -3.71
C PRO A 30 -13.80 -18.25 -3.88
N ARG A 31 -13.24 -17.77 -4.99
CA ARG A 31 -11.79 -17.73 -5.25
C ARG A 31 -11.07 -16.81 -4.26
N MET A 32 -11.62 -15.63 -4.01
CA MET A 32 -11.09 -14.70 -3.01
C MET A 32 -11.13 -15.28 -1.60
N ALA A 33 -12.23 -15.94 -1.23
CA ALA A 33 -12.36 -16.64 0.06
C ALA A 33 -11.33 -17.76 0.22
N GLU A 34 -11.07 -18.52 -0.83
CA GLU A 34 -10.01 -19.54 -0.86
C GLU A 34 -8.62 -18.92 -0.70
N ALA A 35 -8.33 -17.80 -1.37
CA ALA A 35 -7.07 -17.10 -1.23
C ALA A 35 -6.86 -16.61 0.22
N ILE A 36 -7.89 -16.08 0.88
CA ILE A 36 -7.81 -15.66 2.28
C ILE A 36 -7.54 -16.86 3.19
N ARG A 37 -8.23 -17.98 2.98
CA ARG A 37 -8.02 -19.22 3.76
C ARG A 37 -6.60 -19.75 3.60
N ARG A 38 -6.07 -19.76 2.38
CA ARG A 38 -4.71 -20.20 2.07
C ARG A 38 -3.68 -19.29 2.75
N ILE A 39 -3.85 -17.99 2.67
CA ILE A 39 -2.99 -17.00 3.35
C ILE A 39 -3.01 -17.24 4.87
N GLY A 40 -4.17 -17.45 5.47
CA GLY A 40 -4.29 -17.77 6.90
C GLY A 40 -3.48 -19.01 7.28
N ALA A 41 -3.52 -20.06 6.46
CA ALA A 41 -2.71 -21.28 6.67
C ALA A 41 -1.20 -21.00 6.54
N GLN A 42 -0.78 -20.19 5.56
CA GLN A 42 0.61 -19.81 5.38
C GLN A 42 1.13 -18.98 6.58
N ILE A 43 0.33 -18.03 7.08
CA ILE A 43 0.68 -17.22 8.26
C ILE A 43 0.84 -18.12 9.49
N ALA A 44 -0.12 -19.03 9.73
CA ALA A 44 -0.05 -19.95 10.85
C ALA A 44 1.18 -20.89 10.77
N ALA A 45 1.53 -21.37 9.60
CA ALA A 45 2.70 -22.20 9.37
C ALA A 45 4.00 -21.40 9.59
N SER A 46 4.07 -20.18 9.05
CA SER A 46 5.22 -19.29 9.20
C SER A 46 5.45 -18.92 10.67
N LYS A 47 4.38 -18.55 11.38
CA LYS A 47 4.47 -18.21 12.81
C LYS A 47 4.94 -19.39 13.67
N ARG A 48 4.48 -20.62 13.38
CA ARG A 48 4.99 -21.81 14.06
C ARG A 48 6.47 -22.05 13.84
N PHE A 49 7.01 -21.72 12.68
CA PHE A 49 8.42 -21.90 12.34
C PHE A 49 9.29 -20.76 12.89
N ILE A 50 8.87 -19.50 12.71
CA ILE A 50 9.64 -18.31 13.10
C ILE A 50 9.57 -18.08 14.61
N GLY A 51 8.38 -18.22 15.21
CA GLY A 51 8.15 -18.01 16.63
C GLY A 51 6.91 -17.17 16.94
N PRO A 52 6.48 -17.13 18.22
CA PRO A 52 5.27 -16.43 18.66
C PRO A 52 5.36 -14.90 18.50
N ASP A 53 6.57 -14.35 18.44
CA ASP A 53 6.82 -12.90 18.38
C ASP A 53 6.53 -12.29 17.00
N VAL A 54 6.07 -13.07 16.03
CA VAL A 54 5.53 -12.54 14.77
C VAL A 54 4.24 -11.79 15.06
N ARG A 55 4.29 -10.45 14.95
CA ARG A 55 3.15 -9.56 15.25
C ARG A 55 2.68 -8.74 14.07
N LEU A 56 3.48 -8.58 13.01
CA LEU A 56 3.10 -7.87 11.79
C LEU A 56 3.33 -8.77 10.59
N VAL A 57 2.29 -8.94 9.77
CA VAL A 57 2.37 -9.62 8.47
C VAL A 57 1.93 -8.67 7.38
N VAL A 58 2.74 -8.51 6.34
CA VAL A 58 2.43 -7.70 5.17
C VAL A 58 2.26 -8.62 3.97
N LEU A 59 1.15 -8.45 3.24
CA LEU A 59 0.79 -9.20 2.05
C LEU A 59 1.12 -8.41 0.78
N PRO A 60 1.32 -9.07 -0.36
CA PRO A 60 1.53 -8.42 -1.65
C PRO A 60 0.35 -7.55 -2.10
N GLU A 61 0.62 -6.67 -3.07
CA GLU A 61 -0.41 -6.05 -3.89
C GLU A 61 -1.15 -7.12 -4.70
N TYR A 62 -2.43 -6.92 -4.94
CA TYR A 62 -3.27 -7.83 -5.76
C TYR A 62 -3.45 -9.25 -5.22
N PHE A 63 -3.14 -9.51 -3.97
CA PHE A 63 -3.16 -10.86 -3.39
C PHE A 63 -4.52 -11.58 -3.48
N LEU A 64 -5.62 -10.83 -3.67
CA LEU A 64 -6.98 -11.38 -3.80
C LEU A 64 -7.52 -11.40 -5.21
N THR A 65 -7.08 -10.50 -6.10
CA THR A 65 -7.86 -10.20 -7.30
C THR A 65 -7.06 -10.08 -8.59
N GLY A 66 -5.76 -9.84 -8.52
CA GLY A 66 -5.05 -9.28 -9.67
C GLY A 66 -5.45 -7.81 -9.89
N PHE A 67 -5.35 -7.31 -11.12
CA PHE A 67 -5.64 -5.92 -11.48
C PHE A 67 -6.46 -5.85 -12.78
N PRO A 68 -7.18 -4.72 -13.08
CA PRO A 68 -8.26 -4.69 -14.08
C PRO A 68 -7.88 -5.04 -15.51
N MET A 69 -6.63 -4.89 -15.97
CA MET A 69 -6.19 -5.18 -17.34
C MET A 69 -7.08 -4.56 -18.45
N GLY A 70 -7.64 -3.38 -18.18
CA GLY A 70 -8.54 -2.68 -19.11
C GLY A 70 -10.03 -3.05 -18.98
N GLU A 71 -10.41 -3.86 -18.03
CA GLU A 71 -11.82 -4.11 -17.75
C GLU A 71 -12.56 -2.81 -17.37
N PRO A 72 -13.83 -2.63 -17.78
CA PRO A 72 -14.62 -1.46 -17.41
C PRO A 72 -14.75 -1.32 -15.89
N THR A 73 -14.73 -0.08 -15.40
CA THR A 73 -14.79 0.24 -13.97
C THR A 73 -15.94 -0.46 -13.24
N ALA A 74 -17.15 -0.46 -13.83
CA ALA A 74 -18.32 -1.09 -13.23
C ALA A 74 -18.19 -2.61 -13.12
N VAL A 75 -17.63 -3.27 -14.15
CA VAL A 75 -17.41 -4.73 -14.17
C VAL A 75 -16.40 -5.11 -13.11
N TRP A 76 -15.26 -4.41 -13.05
CA TRP A 76 -14.23 -4.67 -12.05
C TRP A 76 -14.72 -4.39 -10.63
N SER A 77 -15.48 -3.31 -10.44
CA SER A 77 -16.07 -2.96 -9.15
C SER A 77 -16.96 -4.08 -8.59
N GLU A 78 -17.85 -4.61 -9.40
CA GLU A 78 -18.72 -5.71 -9.00
C GLU A 78 -17.94 -6.99 -8.70
N LYS A 79 -17.01 -7.36 -9.59
CA LYS A 79 -16.29 -8.63 -9.57
C LYS A 79 -15.21 -8.70 -8.49
N ALA A 80 -14.45 -7.62 -8.31
CA ALA A 80 -13.18 -7.63 -7.58
C ALA A 80 -13.11 -6.72 -6.36
N CYS A 81 -13.96 -5.67 -6.27
CA CYS A 81 -13.84 -4.72 -5.18
C CYS A 81 -14.50 -5.21 -3.90
N LEU A 82 -13.85 -4.93 -2.77
CA LEU A 82 -14.34 -5.24 -1.44
C LEU A 82 -15.25 -4.09 -0.96
N ALA A 83 -16.31 -4.43 -0.24
CA ALA A 83 -17.06 -3.44 0.52
C ALA A 83 -16.40 -3.24 1.90
N PRO A 84 -16.30 -2.00 2.42
CA PRO A 84 -15.87 -1.77 3.80
C PRO A 84 -16.73 -2.58 4.78
N GLY A 85 -16.07 -3.37 5.67
CA GLY A 85 -16.78 -4.28 6.58
C GLY A 85 -17.47 -5.47 5.92
N GLY A 86 -17.22 -5.70 4.63
CA GLY A 86 -17.73 -6.83 3.86
C GLY A 86 -17.20 -8.20 4.30
N PRO A 87 -17.66 -9.28 3.66
CA PRO A 87 -17.28 -10.63 4.05
C PRO A 87 -15.78 -10.91 3.96
N GLU A 88 -15.09 -10.32 2.98
CA GLU A 88 -13.65 -10.49 2.80
C GLU A 88 -12.87 -9.83 3.95
N TYR A 89 -13.25 -8.61 4.37
CA TYR A 89 -12.63 -7.96 5.54
C TYR A 89 -12.90 -8.73 6.83
N ARG A 90 -14.10 -9.29 6.99
CA ARG A 90 -14.39 -10.16 8.15
C ARG A 90 -13.52 -11.41 8.15
N ALA A 91 -13.35 -12.05 6.98
CA ALA A 91 -12.50 -13.22 6.85
C ALA A 91 -11.02 -12.90 7.12
N LEU A 92 -10.52 -11.76 6.65
CA LEU A 92 -9.17 -11.26 6.99
C LEU A 92 -9.05 -10.95 8.49
N GLY A 93 -10.11 -10.44 9.11
CA GLY A 93 -10.21 -10.23 10.56
C GLY A 93 -10.09 -11.54 11.34
N GLU A 94 -10.74 -12.62 10.87
CA GLU A 94 -10.59 -13.94 11.48
C GLU A 94 -9.15 -14.48 11.35
N VAL A 95 -8.49 -14.26 10.21
CA VAL A 95 -7.07 -14.62 10.02
C VAL A 95 -6.18 -13.84 10.99
N ALA A 96 -6.37 -12.54 11.13
CA ALA A 96 -5.62 -11.68 12.05
C ALA A 96 -5.80 -12.15 13.50
N ARG A 97 -7.04 -12.39 13.92
CA ARG A 97 -7.40 -12.86 15.27
C ARG A 97 -6.82 -14.24 15.57
N ALA A 98 -7.00 -15.20 14.65
CA ALA A 98 -6.55 -16.58 14.86
C ALA A 98 -5.03 -16.71 15.00
N ASN A 99 -4.29 -15.77 14.40
CA ASN A 99 -2.83 -15.76 14.43
C ASN A 99 -2.23 -14.71 15.38
N ASP A 100 -3.06 -13.89 16.03
CA ASP A 100 -2.61 -12.77 16.87
C ASP A 100 -1.57 -11.89 16.15
N VAL A 101 -1.95 -11.33 14.98
CA VAL A 101 -1.09 -10.49 14.15
C VAL A 101 -1.84 -9.27 13.63
N PHE A 102 -1.11 -8.17 13.44
CA PHE A 102 -1.52 -7.12 12.54
C PHE A 102 -1.30 -7.61 11.11
N LEU A 103 -2.36 -7.58 10.29
CA LEU A 103 -2.36 -8.06 8.92
C LEU A 103 -2.54 -6.89 7.97
N ALA A 104 -1.47 -6.54 7.25
CA ALA A 104 -1.49 -5.50 6.23
C ALA A 104 -1.65 -6.11 4.83
N GLY A 105 -2.41 -5.44 3.97
CA GLY A 105 -2.62 -5.84 2.59
C GLY A 105 -3.08 -4.69 1.71
N ASN A 106 -3.33 -5.00 0.44
CA ASN A 106 -3.82 -4.04 -0.55
C ASN A 106 -4.94 -4.68 -1.37
N ALA A 107 -6.05 -3.99 -1.53
CA ALA A 107 -7.21 -4.44 -2.30
C ALA A 107 -7.91 -3.27 -2.99
N TYR A 108 -8.77 -3.56 -3.94
CA TYR A 108 -9.72 -2.59 -4.47
C TYR A 108 -10.93 -2.50 -3.53
N GLU A 109 -11.38 -1.29 -3.22
CA GLU A 109 -12.45 -1.04 -2.26
C GLU A 109 -13.50 -0.09 -2.86
N THR A 110 -14.77 -0.44 -2.74
CA THR A 110 -15.87 0.48 -3.04
C THR A 110 -16.09 1.45 -1.89
N ASP A 111 -16.74 2.58 -2.18
CA ASP A 111 -17.10 3.57 -1.18
C ASP A 111 -18.52 4.06 -1.43
N GLU A 112 -19.37 4.03 -0.39
CA GLU A 112 -20.76 4.47 -0.48
C GLU A 112 -20.91 5.97 -0.80
N HIS A 113 -19.89 6.78 -0.46
CA HIS A 113 -19.88 8.22 -0.74
C HIS A 113 -19.44 8.56 -2.17
N PHE A 114 -18.85 7.59 -2.87
CA PHE A 114 -18.38 7.73 -4.27
C PHE A 114 -18.96 6.60 -5.13
N PRO A 115 -20.30 6.55 -5.29
CA PRO A 115 -20.94 5.47 -6.03
C PRO A 115 -20.47 5.42 -7.49
N GLY A 116 -20.19 4.20 -7.97
CA GLY A 116 -19.65 3.97 -9.31
C GLY A 116 -18.14 4.07 -9.41
N LEU A 117 -17.44 4.55 -8.39
CA LEU A 117 -15.98 4.52 -8.28
C LEU A 117 -15.54 3.41 -7.33
N TYR A 118 -14.27 3.04 -7.44
CA TYR A 118 -13.54 2.24 -6.45
C TYR A 118 -12.14 2.84 -6.26
N PHE A 119 -11.53 2.56 -5.12
CA PHE A 119 -10.16 2.99 -4.85
C PHE A 119 -9.27 1.79 -4.54
N GLN A 120 -8.03 1.83 -4.98
CA GLN A 120 -7.02 0.91 -4.48
C GLN A 120 -6.67 1.31 -3.05
N CYS A 121 -6.89 0.40 -2.11
CA CYS A 121 -6.77 0.66 -0.68
C CYS A 121 -5.72 -0.26 -0.06
N SER A 122 -4.71 0.32 0.58
CA SER A 122 -3.86 -0.40 1.52
C SER A 122 -4.48 -0.31 2.91
N PHE A 123 -4.55 -1.44 3.60
CA PHE A 123 -5.22 -1.54 4.89
C PHE A 123 -4.37 -2.28 5.92
N VAL A 124 -4.69 -2.09 7.19
CA VAL A 124 -4.17 -2.91 8.29
C VAL A 124 -5.35 -3.38 9.13
N VAL A 125 -5.42 -4.68 9.33
CA VAL A 125 -6.36 -5.35 10.26
C VAL A 125 -5.62 -5.66 11.54
N ALA A 126 -6.13 -5.22 12.68
CA ALA A 126 -5.57 -5.51 14.00
C ALA A 126 -5.94 -6.93 14.49
N PRO A 127 -5.24 -7.48 15.51
CA PRO A 127 -5.53 -8.81 16.06
C PRO A 127 -6.99 -9.03 16.49
N PRO A 128 -7.75 -8.03 17.03
CA PRO A 128 -9.19 -8.19 17.30
C PRO A 128 -10.04 -8.39 16.04
N GLY A 129 -9.48 -8.17 14.83
CA GLY A 129 -10.17 -8.33 13.56
C GLY A 129 -10.72 -7.05 12.97
N GLU A 130 -10.43 -5.90 13.53
CA GLU A 130 -10.88 -4.58 13.06
C GLU A 130 -9.87 -3.97 12.09
N VAL A 131 -10.36 -3.27 11.06
CA VAL A 131 -9.51 -2.50 10.17
C VAL A 131 -9.17 -1.18 10.85
N VAL A 132 -7.89 -1.03 11.25
CA VAL A 132 -7.38 0.14 11.99
C VAL A 132 -6.71 1.17 11.09
N LEU A 133 -6.41 0.83 9.84
CA LEU A 133 -5.86 1.75 8.85
C LEU A 133 -6.46 1.47 7.48
N ARG A 134 -6.87 2.53 6.78
CA ARG A 134 -7.21 2.55 5.35
C ARG A 134 -6.49 3.71 4.68
N TYR A 135 -5.62 3.39 3.76
CA TYR A 135 -4.93 4.36 2.91
C TYR A 135 -5.33 4.13 1.47
N ARG A 136 -5.98 5.08 0.84
CA ARG A 136 -6.36 5.03 -0.57
C ARG A 136 -5.26 5.63 -1.42
N ARG A 137 -4.81 4.89 -2.41
CA ARG A 137 -3.74 5.27 -3.32
C ARG A 137 -4.05 6.60 -3.99
N LEU A 138 -3.13 7.57 -3.86
CA LEU A 138 -3.25 8.94 -4.36
C LEU A 138 -2.76 9.08 -5.80
N VAL A 139 -1.67 8.37 -6.13
CA VAL A 139 -1.06 8.41 -7.46
C VAL A 139 -1.39 7.14 -8.20
N THR A 140 -2.32 7.24 -9.15
CA THR A 140 -2.79 6.12 -9.97
C THR A 140 -2.57 6.38 -11.44
N LEU A 141 -2.31 5.31 -12.22
CA LEU A 141 -2.16 5.39 -13.66
C LEU A 141 -3.45 4.99 -14.39
N PHE A 142 -4.20 4.02 -13.88
CA PHE A 142 -5.33 3.39 -14.56
C PHE A 142 -6.58 3.22 -13.70
N GLY A 143 -6.67 3.90 -12.58
CA GLY A 143 -7.81 3.81 -11.68
C GLY A 143 -8.12 5.13 -10.99
N PRO A 144 -9.31 5.28 -10.41
CA PRO A 144 -9.67 6.44 -9.62
C PRO A 144 -8.75 6.63 -8.40
N SER A 145 -8.51 7.87 -8.04
CA SER A 145 -7.80 8.27 -6.83
C SER A 145 -8.61 9.29 -6.03
N PRO A 146 -8.32 9.48 -4.73
CA PRO A 146 -8.90 10.58 -3.95
C PRO A 146 -8.71 11.96 -4.59
N TYR A 147 -7.64 12.17 -5.34
CA TYR A 147 -7.35 13.46 -5.97
C TYR A 147 -8.30 13.75 -7.14
N ASP A 148 -8.86 12.73 -7.77
CA ASP A 148 -9.85 12.87 -8.84
C ASP A 148 -11.23 13.37 -8.35
N VAL A 149 -11.48 13.30 -7.03
CA VAL A 149 -12.70 13.76 -6.34
C VAL A 149 -12.32 14.57 -5.08
N TRP A 150 -11.26 15.36 -5.18
CA TRP A 150 -10.51 15.92 -4.08
C TRP A 150 -11.34 16.70 -3.06
N ASP A 151 -12.19 17.65 -3.54
CA ASP A 151 -12.97 18.50 -2.64
C ASP A 151 -13.98 17.70 -1.82
N GLN A 152 -14.64 16.73 -2.45
CA GLN A 152 -15.59 15.84 -1.77
C GLN A 152 -14.85 14.87 -0.84
N TYR A 153 -13.69 14.36 -1.26
CA TYR A 153 -12.89 13.46 -0.44
C TYR A 153 -12.39 14.17 0.83
N LEU A 154 -11.87 15.39 0.70
CA LEU A 154 -11.44 16.19 1.85
C LEU A 154 -12.60 16.55 2.78
N ALA A 155 -13.74 16.94 2.21
CA ALA A 155 -14.94 17.23 3.01
C ALA A 155 -15.41 16.03 3.83
N ARG A 156 -15.22 14.79 3.31
CA ARG A 156 -15.64 13.56 3.97
C ARG A 156 -14.62 13.01 4.95
N TYR A 157 -13.35 12.94 4.56
CA TYR A 157 -12.31 12.21 5.27
C TYR A 157 -11.21 13.10 5.86
N GLY A 158 -11.13 14.37 5.46
CA GLY A 158 -10.07 15.29 5.87
C GLY A 158 -8.68 14.82 5.43
N LEU A 159 -7.66 15.58 5.78
CA LEU A 159 -6.26 15.21 5.51
C LEU A 159 -5.82 13.97 6.29
N ASP A 160 -6.46 13.67 7.42
CA ASP A 160 -6.15 12.46 8.19
C ASP A 160 -6.61 11.20 7.46
N GLY A 161 -7.66 11.29 6.64
CA GLY A 161 -8.07 10.20 5.74
C GLY A 161 -7.22 10.11 4.46
N VAL A 162 -6.51 11.18 4.09
CA VAL A 162 -5.56 11.18 2.95
C VAL A 162 -4.22 10.56 3.34
N PHE A 163 -3.68 10.94 4.52
CA PHE A 163 -2.41 10.45 5.04
C PHE A 163 -2.59 9.81 6.43
N PRO A 164 -3.29 8.68 6.50
CA PRO A 164 -3.59 8.04 7.78
C PRO A 164 -2.34 7.43 8.42
N VAL A 165 -2.28 7.56 9.74
CA VAL A 165 -1.30 6.86 10.59
C VAL A 165 -2.07 6.21 11.74
N ALA A 166 -2.00 4.89 11.85
CA ALA A 166 -2.63 4.14 12.92
C ALA A 166 -1.69 4.04 14.13
N ASP A 167 -2.14 4.53 15.29
CA ASP A 167 -1.42 4.33 16.57
C ASP A 167 -1.81 2.94 17.12
N THR A 168 -0.84 2.05 17.22
CA THR A 168 -1.04 0.66 17.61
C THR A 168 -0.08 0.24 18.72
N GLU A 169 -0.34 -0.89 19.34
CA GLU A 169 0.54 -1.46 20.38
C GLU A 169 1.92 -1.89 19.86
N ILE A 170 2.07 -2.07 18.52
CA ILE A 170 3.35 -2.40 17.87
C ILE A 170 4.05 -1.18 17.24
N GLY A 171 3.53 0.04 17.48
CA GLY A 171 4.03 1.30 16.94
C GLY A 171 3.05 1.95 15.99
N ARG A 172 3.46 3.07 15.41
CA ARG A 172 2.64 3.86 14.47
C ARG A 172 2.84 3.36 13.06
N LEU A 173 1.79 2.74 12.52
CA LEU A 173 1.79 2.15 11.18
C LEU A 173 1.23 3.13 10.15
N ALA A 174 1.84 3.18 8.98
CA ALA A 174 1.31 3.84 7.80
C ALA A 174 1.52 2.96 6.58
N ALA A 175 0.76 3.19 5.51
CA ALA A 175 0.82 2.35 4.32
C ALA A 175 1.27 3.12 3.10
N ILE A 176 2.06 2.48 2.24
CA ILE A 176 2.43 2.97 0.91
C ILE A 176 1.95 1.94 -0.10
N ALA A 177 1.23 2.39 -1.13
CA ALA A 177 0.66 1.50 -2.12
C ALA A 177 1.61 1.34 -3.32
N SER A 178 2.25 0.20 -3.44
CA SER A 178 2.99 -0.24 -4.62
C SER A 178 3.96 0.82 -5.19
N GLU A 179 3.68 1.31 -6.40
CA GLU A 179 4.47 2.30 -7.12
C GLU A 179 4.64 3.63 -6.36
N GLU A 180 3.76 3.93 -5.42
CA GLU A 180 3.85 5.16 -4.62
C GLU A 180 5.13 5.22 -3.76
N ILE A 181 5.83 4.12 -3.57
CA ILE A 181 7.17 4.11 -2.98
C ILE A 181 8.16 5.00 -3.76
N LEU A 182 7.90 5.28 -5.05
CA LEU A 182 8.71 6.16 -5.89
C LEU A 182 8.49 7.65 -5.59
N TYR A 183 7.40 8.01 -4.92
CA TYR A 183 7.01 9.39 -4.60
C TYR A 183 7.38 9.73 -3.15
N PRO A 184 8.47 10.48 -2.92
CA PRO A 184 8.95 10.78 -1.58
C PRO A 184 7.96 11.58 -0.73
N GLU A 185 7.09 12.36 -1.35
CA GLU A 185 6.10 13.21 -0.71
C GLU A 185 5.11 12.40 0.12
N ILE A 186 4.67 11.24 -0.37
CA ILE A 186 3.71 10.37 0.32
C ILE A 186 4.32 9.84 1.62
N ALA A 187 5.50 9.26 1.53
CA ALA A 187 6.19 8.75 2.72
C ALA A 187 6.51 9.88 3.71
N ARG A 188 6.92 11.04 3.20
CA ARG A 188 7.22 12.22 4.01
C ARG A 188 5.98 12.75 4.73
N ALA A 189 4.85 12.87 4.04
CA ALA A 189 3.59 13.33 4.64
C ALA A 189 3.14 12.41 5.80
N GLN A 190 3.30 11.11 5.65
CA GLN A 190 2.99 10.14 6.72
C GLN A 190 4.03 10.17 7.85
N ALA A 191 5.33 10.32 7.54
CA ALA A 191 6.39 10.39 8.55
C ALA A 191 6.25 11.60 9.46
N VAL A 192 5.91 12.79 8.93
CA VAL A 192 5.68 13.99 9.74
C VAL A 192 4.40 13.92 10.57
N ARG A 193 3.50 13.00 10.25
CA ARG A 193 2.33 12.64 11.05
C ARG A 193 2.64 11.54 12.09
N GLY A 194 3.89 11.10 12.14
CA GLY A 194 4.42 10.23 13.18
C GLY A 194 4.59 8.77 12.79
N ALA A 195 4.45 8.39 11.52
CA ALA A 195 4.68 7.01 11.08
C ALA A 195 6.07 6.50 11.51
N GLU A 196 6.11 5.26 11.98
CA GLU A 196 7.32 4.57 12.45
C GLU A 196 7.63 3.35 11.60
N VAL A 197 6.59 2.70 11.07
CA VAL A 197 6.70 1.53 10.19
C VAL A 197 5.80 1.74 8.98
N PHE A 198 6.38 1.68 7.79
CA PHE A 198 5.64 1.65 6.54
C PHE A 198 5.36 0.19 6.15
N VAL A 199 4.08 -0.16 6.01
CA VAL A 199 3.66 -1.40 5.35
C VAL A 199 3.51 -1.11 3.86
N HIS A 200 4.19 -1.90 3.03
CA HIS A 200 4.25 -1.69 1.59
C HIS A 200 3.89 -2.96 0.85
N SER A 201 2.70 -2.98 0.28
CA SER A 201 2.23 -4.03 -0.62
C SER A 201 2.65 -3.71 -2.05
N SER A 202 3.35 -4.61 -2.71
CA SER A 202 3.90 -4.43 -4.04
C SER A 202 3.66 -5.65 -4.94
N SER A 203 3.71 -5.42 -6.25
CA SER A 203 3.78 -6.42 -7.31
C SER A 203 4.73 -5.93 -8.40
N GLU A 204 5.93 -5.54 -8.00
CA GLU A 204 6.93 -5.04 -8.93
C GLU A 204 7.53 -6.17 -9.77
N ILE A 205 7.89 -5.84 -11.00
CA ILE A 205 8.66 -6.73 -11.85
C ILE A 205 10.04 -6.92 -11.24
N ALA A 206 10.36 -8.17 -10.87
CA ALA A 206 11.64 -8.52 -10.31
C ALA A 206 12.73 -8.55 -11.41
N ALA A 207 13.93 -8.13 -11.02
CA ALA A 207 15.09 -8.18 -11.89
C ALA A 207 16.33 -8.50 -11.06
N ALA A 208 17.35 -9.07 -11.73
CA ALA A 208 18.63 -9.33 -11.09
C ALA A 208 19.39 -8.04 -10.69
N LEU A 209 19.08 -6.93 -11.34
CA LEU A 209 19.58 -5.60 -11.00
C LEU A 209 18.60 -4.87 -10.07
N ALA A 210 19.12 -3.89 -9.33
CA ALA A 210 18.29 -3.05 -8.46
C ALA A 210 17.24 -2.30 -9.29
N THR A 211 15.97 -2.54 -9.00
CA THR A 211 14.87 -1.80 -9.63
C THR A 211 14.71 -0.42 -8.97
N PRO A 212 14.07 0.56 -9.65
CA PRO A 212 13.75 1.85 -9.03
C PRO A 212 13.01 1.70 -7.69
N LYS A 213 12.02 0.79 -7.60
CA LYS A 213 11.30 0.54 -6.35
C LYS A 213 12.20 -0.02 -5.25
N ASN A 214 13.15 -0.91 -5.57
CA ASN A 214 14.10 -1.43 -4.58
C ASN A 214 15.01 -0.36 -4.01
N VAL A 215 15.46 0.59 -4.84
CA VAL A 215 16.23 1.75 -4.38
C VAL A 215 15.34 2.67 -3.54
N ALA A 216 14.12 2.94 -4.01
CA ALA A 216 13.19 3.82 -3.31
C ALA A 216 12.80 3.29 -1.92
N LYS A 217 12.60 1.98 -1.72
CA LYS A 217 12.32 1.38 -0.41
C LYS A 217 13.38 1.78 0.62
N GLN A 218 14.66 1.69 0.28
CA GLN A 218 15.76 2.09 1.16
C GLN A 218 15.78 3.62 1.37
N ALA A 219 15.58 4.40 0.30
CA ALA A 219 15.52 5.85 0.41
C ALA A 219 14.39 6.30 1.35
N ARG A 220 13.16 5.73 1.23
CA ARG A 220 12.02 6.06 2.11
C ARG A 220 12.33 5.72 3.57
N ALA A 221 13.03 4.62 3.83
CA ALA A 221 13.45 4.28 5.19
C ALA A 221 14.43 5.31 5.76
N ILE A 222 15.50 5.65 5.03
CA ILE A 222 16.57 6.56 5.46
C ILE A 222 16.02 7.97 5.70
N GLU A 223 15.39 8.55 4.68
CA GLU A 223 15.00 9.96 4.69
C GLU A 223 13.86 10.28 5.67
N ASN A 224 13.10 9.25 6.08
CA ASN A 224 11.99 9.36 7.01
C ASN A 224 12.29 8.76 8.39
N LEU A 225 13.45 8.12 8.54
CA LEU A 225 13.81 7.39 9.76
C LEU A 225 12.69 6.43 10.17
N THR A 226 12.29 5.53 9.25
CA THR A 226 11.18 4.58 9.41
C THR A 226 11.64 3.20 9.03
N TYR A 227 11.02 2.17 9.59
CA TYR A 227 11.08 0.83 9.00
C TYR A 227 10.25 0.75 7.73
N VAL A 228 10.64 -0.09 6.78
CA VAL A 228 9.85 -0.46 5.61
C VAL A 228 9.70 -1.98 5.58
N VAL A 229 8.48 -2.46 5.69
CA VAL A 229 8.12 -3.88 5.52
C VAL A 229 7.42 -4.01 4.17
N SER A 230 8.14 -4.52 3.18
CA SER A 230 7.68 -4.57 1.79
C SER A 230 7.45 -6.01 1.36
N ALA A 231 6.20 -6.38 1.08
CA ALA A 231 5.84 -7.67 0.50
C ALA A 231 5.62 -7.53 -1.02
N ASN A 232 6.35 -8.31 -1.80
CA ASN A 232 6.11 -8.54 -3.21
C ASN A 232 5.43 -9.90 -3.42
N SER A 233 4.83 -10.15 -4.60
CA SER A 233 4.22 -11.44 -4.90
C SER A 233 5.27 -12.52 -5.21
N ALA A 234 4.86 -13.78 -5.13
CA ALA A 234 5.55 -14.92 -5.73
C ALA A 234 5.03 -15.20 -7.15
N GLY A 235 4.58 -14.13 -7.82
CA GLY A 235 3.93 -14.17 -9.13
C GLY A 235 2.42 -13.95 -9.05
N ILE A 236 1.84 -13.61 -10.21
CA ILE A 236 0.40 -13.40 -10.38
C ILE A 236 -0.07 -14.38 -11.46
N GLU A 237 -0.95 -15.29 -11.08
CA GLU A 237 -1.55 -16.26 -12.00
C GLU A 237 -2.94 -15.80 -12.47
N GLY A 238 -3.31 -16.17 -13.69
CA GLY A 238 -4.63 -15.86 -14.25
C GLY A 238 -4.73 -14.51 -14.96
N ILE A 239 -3.60 -13.86 -15.27
CA ILE A 239 -3.53 -12.66 -16.12
C ILE A 239 -2.62 -12.90 -17.34
N ALA A 240 -2.69 -12.01 -18.32
CA ALA A 240 -2.00 -12.17 -19.62
C ALA A 240 -0.51 -11.77 -19.60
N ILE A 241 0.16 -11.88 -18.45
CA ILE A 241 1.61 -11.70 -18.33
C ILE A 241 2.24 -12.97 -17.74
N PRO A 242 3.53 -13.26 -18.02
CA PRO A 242 4.21 -14.39 -17.38
C PRO A 242 4.13 -14.27 -15.85
N SER A 243 3.59 -15.29 -15.17
CA SER A 243 3.25 -15.23 -13.75
C SER A 243 4.45 -14.87 -12.85
N ALA A 244 5.63 -15.38 -13.17
CA ALA A 244 6.86 -15.12 -12.41
C ALA A 244 7.45 -13.71 -12.65
N SER A 245 6.85 -12.85 -13.48
CA SER A 245 7.37 -11.51 -13.74
C SER A 245 7.40 -10.63 -12.49
N THR A 246 6.53 -10.90 -11.52
CA THR A 246 6.41 -10.12 -10.27
C THR A 246 6.92 -10.90 -9.05
N ASP A 247 7.68 -11.97 -9.27
CA ASP A 247 8.23 -12.83 -8.21
C ASP A 247 9.48 -12.23 -7.56
N ALA A 248 9.72 -12.53 -6.30
CA ALA A 248 10.86 -12.13 -5.46
C ALA A 248 10.78 -10.71 -4.85
N SER A 249 11.86 -10.33 -4.16
CA SER A 249 12.12 -8.98 -3.63
C SER A 249 11.28 -8.52 -2.45
N SER A 250 10.55 -9.41 -1.75
CA SER A 250 9.98 -9.07 -0.43
C SER A 250 11.11 -8.82 0.55
N LYS A 251 11.08 -7.69 1.27
CA LYS A 251 12.18 -7.32 2.16
C LYS A 251 11.75 -6.45 3.34
N ILE A 252 12.59 -6.46 4.36
CA ILE A 252 12.48 -5.57 5.52
C ILE A 252 13.71 -4.69 5.58
N ILE A 253 13.50 -3.39 5.77
CA ILE A 253 14.55 -2.38 5.78
C ILE A 253 14.42 -1.58 7.07
N ASP A 254 15.53 -1.37 7.78
CA ASP A 254 15.56 -0.55 8.98
C ASP A 254 15.61 0.95 8.66
N PHE A 255 15.42 1.77 9.69
CA PHE A 255 15.45 3.24 9.59
C PHE A 255 16.82 3.85 9.24
N ARG A 256 17.86 3.03 9.09
CA ARG A 256 19.19 3.41 8.57
C ARG A 256 19.36 3.00 7.10
N GLY A 257 18.35 2.34 6.52
CA GLY A 257 18.36 1.85 5.15
C GLY A 257 19.03 0.49 4.96
N GLN A 258 19.32 -0.23 6.05
CA GLN A 258 19.87 -1.57 5.96
C GLN A 258 18.78 -2.58 5.64
N VAL A 259 19.03 -3.44 4.67
CA VAL A 259 18.16 -4.58 4.37
C VAL A 259 18.42 -5.65 5.43
N LEU A 260 17.44 -5.86 6.31
CA LEU A 260 17.50 -6.82 7.40
C LEU A 260 17.18 -8.25 6.94
N ALA A 261 16.28 -8.37 5.98
CA ALA A 261 15.87 -9.63 5.37
C ALA A 261 15.37 -9.40 3.95
N GLU A 262 15.57 -10.38 3.08
CA GLU A 262 15.07 -10.39 1.71
C GLU A 262 14.70 -11.81 1.29
N ALA A 263 13.54 -11.98 0.67
CA ALA A 263 13.09 -13.24 0.10
C ALA A 263 13.64 -13.42 -1.32
N GLY A 264 13.98 -14.65 -1.67
CA GLY A 264 14.31 -15.06 -3.02
C GLY A 264 13.05 -15.26 -3.89
N TYR A 265 13.14 -16.12 -4.90
CA TYR A 265 12.03 -16.45 -5.78
C TYR A 265 11.06 -17.45 -5.13
N GLY A 266 9.81 -17.46 -5.62
CA GLY A 266 8.76 -18.36 -5.19
C GLY A 266 8.10 -17.93 -3.86
N GLU A 267 7.14 -18.72 -3.41
CA GLU A 267 6.48 -18.49 -2.13
C GLU A 267 7.47 -18.63 -0.97
N SER A 268 7.53 -17.63 -0.12
CA SER A 268 8.56 -17.56 0.88
C SER A 268 8.14 -16.78 2.13
N MET A 269 8.54 -17.30 3.28
CA MET A 269 8.51 -16.60 4.56
C MET A 269 9.89 -16.04 4.97
N ALA A 270 10.89 -16.07 4.09
CA ALA A 270 12.27 -15.66 4.43
C ALA A 270 12.42 -14.13 4.64
N GLY A 271 11.45 -13.35 4.17
CA GLY A 271 11.41 -11.91 4.38
C GLY A 271 10.92 -11.54 5.79
N TYR A 272 11.57 -12.00 6.86
CA TYR A 272 11.23 -11.65 8.24
C TYR A 272 12.42 -11.09 9.01
N ALA A 273 12.15 -10.11 9.88
CA ALA A 273 13.17 -9.52 10.76
C ALA A 273 12.52 -8.90 12.00
N GLU A 274 13.35 -8.66 13.00
CA GLU A 274 12.96 -7.93 14.20
C GLU A 274 12.76 -6.43 13.90
N ILE A 275 11.71 -5.86 14.47
CA ILE A 275 11.39 -4.43 14.50
C ILE A 275 11.50 -3.96 15.95
N ASP A 276 12.44 -3.04 16.23
CA ASP A 276 12.58 -2.36 17.53
C ASP A 276 12.18 -0.87 17.37
N VAL A 277 10.90 -0.59 17.63
CA VAL A 277 10.37 0.79 17.61
C VAL A 277 11.00 1.63 18.71
N GLY A 278 11.39 1.04 19.82
CA GLY A 278 12.11 1.71 20.90
C GLY A 278 13.47 2.23 20.44
N ASP A 279 14.25 1.42 19.69
CA ASP A 279 15.53 1.89 19.11
C ASP A 279 15.31 3.00 18.09
N LEU A 280 14.31 2.87 17.22
CA LEU A 280 13.92 3.93 16.30
C LEU A 280 13.63 5.24 17.03
N ARG A 281 12.81 5.20 18.08
CA ARG A 281 12.46 6.37 18.87
C ARG A 281 13.67 6.98 19.56
N ARG A 282 14.55 6.17 20.13
CA ARG A 282 15.84 6.61 20.68
C ARG A 282 16.68 7.29 19.60
N TYR A 283 16.75 6.70 18.41
CA TYR A 283 17.50 7.26 17.28
C TYR A 283 16.97 8.60 16.82
N ARG A 284 15.64 8.75 16.66
CA ARG A 284 14.97 10.00 16.27
C ARG A 284 15.17 11.15 17.30
N ARG A 285 15.49 10.82 18.56
CA ARG A 285 15.76 11.81 19.62
C ARG A 285 17.21 12.27 19.68
N ARG A 286 18.12 11.57 19.01
CA ARG A 286 19.54 11.95 19.02
C ARG A 286 19.77 13.17 18.12
N PRO A 287 20.44 14.23 18.62
CA PRO A 287 20.90 15.30 17.76
C PRO A 287 22.04 14.83 16.85
N GLY A 288 22.23 15.50 15.71
CA GLY A 288 23.35 15.24 14.82
C GLY A 288 22.96 15.01 13.37
N MET A 289 23.97 14.73 12.55
CA MET A 289 23.86 14.59 11.09
C MET A 289 22.83 13.54 10.65
N PRO A 290 22.73 12.36 11.29
CA PRO A 290 21.81 11.33 10.84
C PRO A 290 20.33 11.62 11.12
N ASN A 291 20.02 12.60 11.98
CA ASN A 291 18.62 12.94 12.28
C ASN A 291 18.02 13.83 11.17
N LEU A 292 17.68 13.21 10.05
CA LEU A 292 17.18 13.89 8.86
C LEU A 292 15.83 14.58 9.10
N LEU A 293 14.95 14.01 9.93
CA LEU A 293 13.65 14.62 10.23
C LEU A 293 13.77 15.95 10.94
N SER A 294 14.67 16.08 11.93
CA SER A 294 14.87 17.31 12.71
C SER A 294 15.48 18.46 11.91
N ARG A 295 15.97 18.17 10.71
CA ARG A 295 16.68 19.13 9.85
C ARG A 295 15.87 19.54 8.62
N GLN A 296 14.61 19.12 8.52
CA GLN A 296 13.75 19.40 7.36
C GLN A 296 13.07 20.76 7.47
N PRO A 297 13.35 21.73 6.58
CA PRO A 297 12.63 23.00 6.53
C PRO A 297 11.30 22.84 5.78
N MET A 298 10.31 22.15 6.38
CA MET A 298 9.06 21.75 5.74
C MET A 298 8.30 22.89 5.07
N HIS A 299 8.31 24.09 5.72
CA HIS A 299 7.65 25.26 5.17
C HIS A 299 8.30 25.73 3.85
N LEU A 300 9.63 25.61 3.73
CA LEU A 300 10.34 25.93 2.49
C LEU A 300 9.90 25.03 1.34
N TRP A 301 9.78 23.72 1.62
CA TRP A 301 9.33 22.77 0.60
C TRP A 301 7.89 23.05 0.17
N SER A 302 6.99 23.32 1.11
CA SER A 302 5.60 23.63 0.78
C SER A 302 5.46 24.87 -0.10
N GLN A 303 6.28 25.90 0.11
CA GLN A 303 6.32 27.08 -0.75
C GLN A 303 6.83 26.76 -2.16
N ALA A 304 7.85 25.91 -2.28
CA ALA A 304 8.38 25.51 -3.58
C ALA A 304 7.40 24.70 -4.42
N TYR A 305 6.50 23.96 -3.77
CA TYR A 305 5.45 23.18 -4.46
C TYR A 305 4.18 24.00 -4.72
N ALA A 306 3.92 25.09 -3.98
CA ALA A 306 2.64 25.81 -4.00
C ALA A 306 2.27 26.37 -5.38
N ASP A 307 3.26 26.77 -6.17
CA ASP A 307 3.06 27.36 -7.49
C ASP A 307 3.14 26.32 -8.65
N VAL A 308 3.35 25.04 -8.30
CA VAL A 308 3.49 23.97 -9.28
C VAL A 308 2.15 23.23 -9.43
N ASP A 309 1.28 23.76 -10.29
CA ASP A 309 0.00 23.11 -10.65
C ASP A 309 0.13 22.39 -11.99
N ILE A 310 0.50 21.10 -11.94
CA ILE A 310 0.72 20.28 -13.12
C ILE A 310 -0.48 19.36 -13.37
N GLN A 311 -0.93 18.68 -12.33
CA GLN A 311 -1.99 17.70 -12.42
C GLN A 311 -3.28 18.25 -11.79
N PRO A 312 -4.39 18.36 -12.56
CA PRO A 312 -5.64 18.90 -12.04
C PRO A 312 -6.28 17.96 -11.02
N SER A 313 -6.84 18.52 -9.96
CA SER A 313 -7.74 17.84 -9.04
C SER A 313 -9.16 17.76 -9.59
N ASN A 314 -10.05 16.98 -8.95
CA ASN A 314 -11.48 16.93 -9.24
C ASN A 314 -11.83 16.48 -10.67
N THR A 315 -10.96 15.72 -11.31
CA THR A 315 -11.12 15.33 -12.73
C THR A 315 -12.29 14.40 -13.00
N LEU A 316 -12.85 13.78 -11.95
CA LEU A 316 -14.05 12.94 -12.00
C LEU A 316 -15.29 13.62 -11.39
N LEU A 317 -15.25 14.95 -11.20
CA LEU A 317 -16.42 15.74 -10.85
C LEU A 317 -16.86 16.59 -12.04
N ASP A 318 -18.16 16.62 -12.30
CA ASP A 318 -18.75 17.57 -13.25
C ASP A 318 -18.87 18.98 -12.63
N ALA A 319 -19.35 19.95 -13.42
CA ALA A 319 -19.49 21.34 -12.98
C ALA A 319 -20.45 21.54 -11.79
N TRP A 320 -21.28 20.57 -11.48
CA TRP A 320 -22.26 20.60 -10.38
C TRP A 320 -21.86 19.66 -9.22
N GLY A 321 -20.66 19.05 -9.30
CA GLY A 321 -20.16 18.11 -8.30
C GLY A 321 -20.69 16.68 -8.49
N GLY A 322 -21.31 16.36 -9.60
CA GLY A 322 -21.72 14.99 -9.93
C GLY A 322 -20.53 14.11 -10.27
N LEU A 323 -20.57 12.84 -9.84
CA LEU A 323 -19.51 11.87 -10.11
C LEU A 323 -19.56 11.36 -11.54
N THR A 324 -18.41 11.33 -12.19
CA THR A 324 -18.22 10.75 -13.52
C THR A 324 -17.43 9.45 -13.42
N VAL A 325 -17.94 8.38 -14.02
CA VAL A 325 -17.23 7.09 -14.07
C VAL A 325 -16.24 7.13 -15.23
N PRO A 326 -14.92 6.95 -14.95
CA PRO A 326 -13.90 7.05 -15.97
C PRO A 326 -13.91 5.84 -16.92
N THR A 327 -13.53 6.10 -18.18
CA THR A 327 -13.21 5.05 -19.16
C THR A 327 -11.71 4.77 -19.17
N PRO A 328 -11.25 3.62 -19.69
CA PRO A 328 -9.83 3.37 -19.86
C PRO A 328 -9.09 4.45 -20.67
N ALA A 329 -9.74 5.04 -21.68
CA ALA A 329 -9.18 6.11 -22.50
C ALA A 329 -8.97 7.42 -21.72
N PHE A 330 -9.77 7.68 -20.69
CA PHE A 330 -9.65 8.86 -19.83
C PHE A 330 -8.25 9.01 -19.23
N TYR A 331 -7.71 7.94 -18.66
CA TYR A 331 -6.40 7.99 -17.99
C TYR A 331 -5.25 8.26 -18.96
N ALA A 332 -5.29 7.64 -20.15
CA ALA A 332 -4.28 7.87 -21.18
C ALA A 332 -4.31 9.32 -21.69
N GLN A 333 -5.51 9.88 -21.88
CA GLN A 333 -5.71 11.28 -22.29
C GLN A 333 -5.22 12.25 -21.22
N ARG A 334 -5.57 11.99 -19.95
CA ARG A 334 -5.12 12.79 -18.81
C ARG A 334 -3.59 12.83 -18.72
N GLN A 335 -2.95 11.66 -18.81
CA GLN A 335 -1.49 11.58 -18.74
C GLN A 335 -0.84 12.38 -19.88
N ARG A 336 -1.38 12.29 -21.10
CA ARG A 336 -0.84 13.06 -22.24
C ARG A 336 -1.00 14.56 -22.00
N ALA A 337 -2.15 15.04 -21.54
CA ALA A 337 -2.36 16.45 -21.25
C ALA A 337 -1.41 16.97 -20.15
N VAL A 338 -1.10 16.14 -19.14
CA VAL A 338 -0.10 16.48 -18.10
C VAL A 338 1.30 16.56 -18.70
N ILE A 339 1.68 15.62 -19.58
CA ILE A 339 2.98 15.65 -20.27
C ILE A 339 3.10 16.91 -21.13
N ASP A 340 2.07 17.25 -21.93
CA ASP A 340 2.07 18.45 -22.74
C ASP A 340 2.25 19.71 -21.87
N LYS A 341 1.55 19.80 -20.72
CA LYS A 341 1.73 20.88 -19.76
C LYS A 341 3.15 20.97 -19.17
N LEU A 342 3.80 19.83 -18.90
CA LEU A 342 5.19 19.75 -18.44
C LEU A 342 6.16 20.31 -19.52
N VAL A 343 5.93 20.00 -20.80
CA VAL A 343 6.69 20.52 -21.93
C VAL A 343 6.47 22.04 -22.04
N ASP A 344 5.22 22.49 -22.02
CA ASP A 344 4.87 23.91 -22.18
C ASP A 344 5.44 24.77 -21.06
N THR A 345 5.58 24.23 -19.85
CA THR A 345 6.19 24.93 -18.71
C THR A 345 7.70 24.81 -18.64
N GLY A 346 8.32 24.05 -19.55
CA GLY A 346 9.76 23.84 -19.62
C GLY A 346 10.33 22.97 -18.49
N LEU A 347 9.50 22.13 -17.89
CA LEU A 347 9.92 21.18 -16.85
C LEU A 347 10.53 19.90 -17.46
N ILE A 348 10.16 19.56 -18.70
CA ILE A 348 10.72 18.45 -19.51
C ILE A 348 10.89 18.88 -20.96
#